data_5a5a12f5862c9718a6a1f6064d03c569
#
_entry.id   5a5a12f5862c9718a6a1f6064d03c569
#
_cell.length_a   1.000
_cell.length_b   1.000
_cell.length_c   1.000
_cell.angle_alpha   90.00
_cell.angle_beta   90.00
_cell.angle_gamma   90.00
#
_symmetry.space_group_name_H-M   'P 1'
#
loop_
_entity.id
_entity.type
_entity.pdbx_description
1 polymer ?
#
loop_
_entity_poly.entity_id
_entity_poly.type
_entity_poly.pdbx_seq_one_letter_code
_entity_poly.pdbx_strand_id
1 'polypeptide(L)'
;MTRKPYPSDVTDDEWAFVAPYLLLMKEDAPQRDHELRAVFNGLRWIIRTGAQWRMMPNDLPPWYTVYQQAQRWIAAGVFEDMVHDLRALLRLVKGKKEQPSAVIFDGRTVQSTPESGERAGYDGYKRKKGSKIHIAVDTLGLLLAAYVTPANEQERAQIKELAEAVQEVTQNSVEVAFVDQGYTGDDPKNDAKAAGIELIVVKLEEAKKGFVLLPRR
;
A
#
# COMPACT_ATOMS: atom_id res chain seq x y z
N MET A 1 -6.54 -12.25 -33.52
CA MET A 1 -7.06 -10.87 -33.33
C MET A 1 -6.47 -10.32 -32.05
N THR A 2 -5.81 -9.18 -32.10
CA THR A 2 -5.29 -8.51 -30.91
C THR A 2 -6.46 -7.96 -30.10
N ARG A 3 -6.49 -8.25 -28.81
CA ARG A 3 -7.47 -7.74 -27.86
C ARG A 3 -7.43 -6.20 -27.81
N LYS A 4 -8.60 -5.55 -27.70
CA LYS A 4 -8.64 -4.11 -27.41
C LYS A 4 -8.10 -3.86 -26.01
N PRO A 5 -7.19 -2.87 -25.80
CA PRO A 5 -6.61 -2.62 -24.49
C PRO A 5 -7.66 -2.10 -23.49
N TYR A 6 -7.55 -2.55 -22.24
CA TYR A 6 -8.27 -1.98 -21.09
C TYR A 6 -7.52 -0.75 -20.55
N PRO A 7 -8.22 0.20 -19.90
CA PRO A 7 -7.56 1.34 -19.24
C PRO A 7 -6.60 0.93 -18.10
N SER A 8 -6.67 -0.31 -17.65
CA SER A 8 -5.78 -0.88 -16.64
C SER A 8 -4.53 -1.56 -17.22
N ASP A 9 -4.45 -1.73 -18.53
CA ASP A 9 -3.29 -2.37 -19.15
C ASP A 9 -2.04 -1.50 -18.98
N VAL A 10 -0.89 -2.15 -18.78
CA VAL A 10 0.40 -1.46 -18.74
C VAL A 10 0.80 -0.98 -20.12
N THR A 11 1.35 0.22 -20.19
CA THR A 11 2.06 0.74 -21.37
C THR A 11 3.35 -0.04 -21.61
N ASP A 12 4.01 0.19 -22.73
CA ASP A 12 5.30 -0.47 -23.03
C ASP A 12 6.39 0.00 -22.05
N ASP A 13 6.41 1.29 -21.70
CA ASP A 13 7.36 1.84 -20.72
C ASP A 13 7.11 1.30 -19.32
N GLU A 14 5.85 1.24 -18.87
CA GLU A 14 5.51 0.60 -17.59
C GLU A 14 5.89 -0.88 -17.59
N TRP A 15 5.66 -1.59 -18.69
CA TRP A 15 6.04 -2.99 -18.81
C TRP A 15 7.55 -3.18 -18.75
N ALA A 16 8.32 -2.37 -19.46
CA ALA A 16 9.78 -2.42 -19.42
C ALA A 16 10.34 -2.25 -18.01
N PHE A 17 9.68 -1.41 -17.18
CA PHE A 17 10.07 -1.22 -15.79
C PHE A 17 9.69 -2.42 -14.91
N VAL A 18 8.46 -2.94 -15.02
CA VAL A 18 7.96 -3.97 -14.07
C VAL A 18 8.37 -5.39 -14.45
N ALA A 19 8.63 -5.67 -15.72
CA ALA A 19 8.93 -7.01 -16.19
C ALA A 19 10.08 -7.72 -15.45
N PRO A 20 11.21 -7.06 -15.13
CA PRO A 20 12.32 -7.68 -14.39
C PRO A 20 11.91 -8.24 -13.03
N TYR A 21 11.01 -7.56 -12.30
CA TYR A 21 10.51 -8.02 -10.99
C TYR A 21 9.57 -9.23 -11.13
N LEU A 22 8.82 -9.30 -12.22
CA LEU A 22 7.81 -10.32 -12.45
C LEU A 22 8.38 -11.65 -12.95
N LEU A 23 9.64 -11.64 -13.41
CA LEU A 23 10.36 -12.81 -13.92
C LEU A 23 10.91 -13.67 -12.76
N LEU A 24 10.06 -14.41 -12.05
CA LEU A 24 10.48 -15.31 -10.96
C LEU A 24 11.10 -16.64 -11.43
N MET A 25 10.98 -16.97 -12.71
CA MET A 25 11.42 -18.23 -13.29
C MET A 25 12.25 -17.96 -14.55
N LYS A 26 13.13 -18.90 -14.88
CA LYS A 26 13.87 -18.86 -16.13
C LYS A 26 12.92 -18.66 -17.32
N GLU A 27 13.36 -17.90 -18.31
CA GLU A 27 12.56 -17.61 -19.53
C GLU A 27 12.11 -18.86 -20.28
N ASP A 28 12.89 -19.94 -20.19
CA ASP A 28 12.68 -21.24 -20.81
C ASP A 28 11.81 -22.22 -20.00
N ALA A 29 11.11 -21.75 -18.97
CA ALA A 29 10.20 -22.60 -18.19
C ALA A 29 9.11 -23.17 -19.11
N PRO A 30 9.04 -24.52 -19.31
CA PRO A 30 8.29 -25.15 -20.39
C PRO A 30 6.76 -25.10 -20.26
N GLN A 31 6.22 -24.33 -19.33
CA GLN A 31 4.79 -24.32 -18.96
C GLN A 31 4.14 -22.94 -19.00
N ARG A 32 4.66 -21.99 -19.76
CA ARG A 32 4.00 -20.69 -19.95
C ARG A 32 2.99 -20.73 -21.09
N ASP A 33 1.77 -21.06 -20.76
CA ASP A 33 0.65 -21.01 -21.73
C ASP A 33 0.21 -19.56 -22.04
N HIS A 34 0.57 -18.61 -21.18
CA HIS A 34 0.17 -17.20 -21.30
C HIS A 34 1.36 -16.25 -21.13
N GLU A 35 1.40 -15.20 -21.94
CA GLU A 35 2.38 -14.13 -21.80
C GLU A 35 2.28 -13.46 -20.41
N LEU A 36 3.43 -13.25 -19.77
CA LEU A 36 3.50 -12.70 -18.42
C LEU A 36 2.84 -11.30 -18.33
N ARG A 37 3.00 -10.49 -19.37
CA ARG A 37 2.35 -9.18 -19.48
C ARG A 37 0.82 -9.30 -19.47
N ALA A 38 0.26 -10.28 -20.18
CA ALA A 38 -1.18 -10.52 -20.20
C ALA A 38 -1.69 -10.96 -18.81
N VAL A 39 -0.93 -11.81 -18.10
CA VAL A 39 -1.25 -12.24 -16.73
C VAL A 39 -1.22 -11.04 -15.77
N PHE A 40 -0.21 -10.18 -15.87
CA PHE A 40 -0.10 -8.97 -15.05
C PHE A 40 -1.23 -7.98 -15.35
N ASN A 41 -1.60 -7.79 -16.62
CA ASN A 41 -2.76 -6.98 -17.00
C ASN A 41 -4.07 -7.54 -16.42
N GLY A 42 -4.23 -8.85 -16.37
CA GLY A 42 -5.36 -9.50 -15.70
C GLY A 42 -5.42 -9.18 -14.20
N LEU A 43 -4.28 -9.22 -13.51
CA LEU A 43 -4.20 -8.82 -12.10
C LEU A 43 -4.53 -7.34 -11.91
N ARG A 44 -3.98 -6.45 -12.73
CA ARG A 44 -4.28 -5.00 -12.69
C ARG A 44 -5.76 -4.74 -12.93
N TRP A 45 -6.37 -5.48 -13.85
CA TRP A 45 -7.80 -5.36 -14.13
C TRP A 45 -8.64 -5.70 -12.88
N ILE A 46 -8.36 -6.82 -12.21
CA ILE A 46 -9.05 -7.20 -10.95
C ILE A 46 -8.89 -6.11 -9.87
N ILE A 47 -7.66 -5.61 -9.67
CA ILE A 47 -7.38 -4.59 -8.65
C ILE A 47 -8.11 -3.28 -8.97
N ARG A 48 -8.14 -2.86 -10.23
CA ARG A 48 -8.78 -1.60 -10.65
C ARG A 48 -10.30 -1.64 -10.60
N THR A 49 -10.88 -2.78 -10.93
CA THR A 49 -12.35 -2.94 -11.01
C THR A 49 -12.98 -3.39 -9.69
N GLY A 50 -12.20 -4.05 -8.82
CA GLY A 50 -12.74 -4.72 -7.64
C GLY A 50 -13.67 -5.89 -7.96
N ALA A 51 -13.66 -6.38 -9.20
CA ALA A 51 -14.53 -7.47 -9.63
C ALA A 51 -14.15 -8.80 -8.95
N GLN A 52 -15.12 -9.69 -8.85
CA GLN A 52 -14.85 -11.06 -8.41
C GLN A 52 -13.94 -11.78 -9.42
N TRP A 53 -13.01 -12.60 -8.94
CA TRP A 53 -12.08 -13.36 -9.79
C TRP A 53 -12.75 -14.09 -10.95
N ARG A 54 -13.87 -14.75 -10.68
CA ARG A 54 -14.63 -15.52 -11.68
C ARG A 54 -15.34 -14.68 -12.74
N MET A 55 -15.37 -13.35 -12.52
CA MET A 55 -15.95 -12.39 -13.47
C MET A 55 -14.90 -11.77 -14.40
N MET A 56 -13.67 -12.28 -14.38
CA MET A 56 -12.62 -11.83 -15.29
C MET A 56 -13.05 -12.02 -16.75
N PRO A 57 -12.84 -11.01 -17.63
CA PRO A 57 -13.18 -11.12 -19.05
C PRO A 57 -12.47 -12.28 -19.74
N ASN A 58 -13.17 -12.89 -20.70
CA ASN A 58 -12.66 -14.04 -21.44
C ASN A 58 -11.52 -13.73 -22.41
N ASP A 59 -11.26 -12.47 -22.70
CA ASP A 59 -10.15 -11.98 -23.53
C ASP A 59 -8.88 -11.66 -22.72
N LEU A 60 -8.92 -11.92 -21.40
CA LEU A 60 -7.76 -11.97 -20.49
C LEU A 60 -7.40 -13.44 -20.20
N PRO A 61 -6.19 -13.72 -19.70
CA PRO A 61 -5.86 -15.07 -19.22
C PRO A 61 -6.86 -15.56 -18.17
N PRO A 62 -7.11 -16.88 -18.09
CA PRO A 62 -8.08 -17.45 -17.15
C PRO A 62 -7.81 -16.96 -15.72
N TRP A 63 -8.87 -16.63 -14.99
CA TRP A 63 -8.76 -16.04 -13.65
C TRP A 63 -7.90 -16.85 -12.68
N TYR A 64 -7.96 -18.19 -12.76
CA TYR A 64 -7.15 -19.06 -11.89
C TYR A 64 -5.67 -18.99 -12.21
N THR A 65 -5.28 -18.80 -13.48
CA THR A 65 -3.89 -18.58 -13.89
C THR A 65 -3.37 -17.26 -13.32
N VAL A 66 -4.15 -16.19 -13.46
CA VAL A 66 -3.81 -14.86 -12.90
C VAL A 66 -3.72 -14.92 -11.38
N TYR A 67 -4.67 -15.57 -10.72
CA TYR A 67 -4.68 -15.73 -9.27
C TYR A 67 -3.45 -16.50 -8.76
N GLN A 68 -3.16 -17.65 -9.34
CA GLN A 68 -2.00 -18.46 -8.94
C GLN A 68 -0.68 -17.71 -9.13
N GLN A 69 -0.54 -17.00 -10.25
CA GLN A 69 0.67 -16.23 -10.50
C GLN A 69 0.78 -15.04 -9.55
N ALA A 70 -0.33 -14.35 -9.25
CA ALA A 70 -0.35 -13.29 -8.24
C ALA A 70 0.10 -13.81 -6.85
N GLN A 71 -0.36 -15.00 -6.43
CA GLN A 71 0.09 -15.60 -5.17
C GLN A 71 1.59 -15.89 -5.16
N ARG A 72 2.17 -16.32 -6.29
CA ARG A 72 3.62 -16.55 -6.41
C ARG A 72 4.40 -15.22 -6.30
N TRP A 73 3.94 -14.17 -6.94
CA TRP A 73 4.54 -12.84 -6.85
C TRP A 73 4.48 -12.28 -5.42
N ILE A 74 3.33 -12.41 -4.75
CA ILE A 74 3.16 -11.99 -3.35
C ILE A 74 4.12 -12.78 -2.45
N ALA A 75 4.18 -14.10 -2.58
CA ALA A 75 5.06 -14.95 -1.77
C ALA A 75 6.56 -14.67 -1.99
N ALA A 76 6.93 -14.14 -3.15
CA ALA A 76 8.30 -13.75 -3.48
C ALA A 76 8.64 -12.29 -3.16
N GLY A 77 7.73 -11.51 -2.56
CA GLY A 77 7.98 -10.09 -2.21
C GLY A 77 8.12 -9.13 -3.39
N VAL A 78 7.70 -9.56 -4.58
CA VAL A 78 7.91 -8.80 -5.84
C VAL A 78 7.32 -7.38 -5.79
N PHE A 79 6.14 -7.25 -5.18
CA PHE A 79 5.45 -5.96 -5.14
C PHE A 79 6.09 -4.99 -4.16
N GLU A 80 6.63 -5.50 -3.07
CA GLU A 80 7.39 -4.74 -2.07
C GLU A 80 8.66 -4.17 -2.70
N ASP A 81 9.47 -5.00 -3.39
CA ASP A 81 10.68 -4.59 -4.08
C ASP A 81 10.38 -3.55 -5.17
N MET A 82 9.35 -3.81 -6.00
CA MET A 82 8.93 -2.90 -7.05
C MET A 82 8.49 -1.53 -6.49
N VAL A 83 7.72 -1.50 -5.41
CA VAL A 83 7.26 -0.26 -4.76
C VAL A 83 8.44 0.49 -4.16
N HIS A 84 9.40 -0.23 -3.56
CA HIS A 84 10.61 0.36 -2.99
C HIS A 84 11.40 1.12 -4.07
N ASP A 85 11.75 0.46 -5.17
CA ASP A 85 12.56 1.05 -6.24
C ASP A 85 11.81 2.16 -6.98
N LEU A 86 10.51 1.96 -7.26
CA LEU A 86 9.69 2.99 -7.90
C LEU A 86 9.58 4.24 -7.03
N ARG A 87 9.45 4.08 -5.72
CA ARG A 87 9.45 5.20 -4.77
C ARG A 87 10.77 5.97 -4.84
N ALA A 88 11.92 5.27 -4.75
CA ALA A 88 13.24 5.87 -4.82
C ALA A 88 13.41 6.69 -6.12
N LEU A 89 13.05 6.09 -7.26
CA LEU A 89 13.11 6.75 -8.57
C LEU A 89 12.21 7.99 -8.62
N LEU A 90 10.95 7.90 -8.19
CA LEU A 90 10.01 9.02 -8.21
C LEU A 90 10.46 10.17 -7.30
N ARG A 91 11.09 9.87 -6.17
CA ARG A 91 11.66 10.88 -5.28
C ARG A 91 12.82 11.61 -5.95
N LEU A 92 13.74 10.88 -6.58
CA LEU A 92 14.88 11.47 -7.33
C LEU A 92 14.40 12.37 -8.48
N VAL A 93 13.41 11.92 -9.27
CA VAL A 93 12.78 12.72 -10.33
C VAL A 93 12.17 14.02 -9.79
N LYS A 94 11.66 14.00 -8.54
CA LYS A 94 11.13 15.20 -7.86
C LYS A 94 12.20 16.02 -7.14
N GLY A 95 13.49 15.76 -7.36
CA GLY A 95 14.61 16.47 -6.74
C GLY A 95 14.72 16.24 -5.22
N LYS A 96 14.20 15.13 -4.72
CA LYS A 96 14.30 14.71 -3.32
C LYS A 96 15.41 13.67 -3.14
N LYS A 97 15.85 13.49 -1.90
CA LYS A 97 16.70 12.34 -1.56
C LYS A 97 15.93 11.05 -1.81
N GLU A 98 16.63 9.99 -2.16
CA GLU A 98 16.06 8.65 -2.37
C GLU A 98 15.23 8.19 -1.18
N GLN A 99 15.81 8.28 0.02
CA GLN A 99 15.09 7.94 1.25
C GLN A 99 14.45 9.18 1.90
N PRO A 100 13.21 9.06 2.43
CA PRO A 100 12.54 10.15 3.11
C PRO A 100 13.08 10.34 4.54
N SER A 101 13.11 11.59 5.01
CA SER A 101 13.37 11.90 6.43
C SER A 101 12.10 12.15 7.24
N ALA A 102 10.94 12.20 6.57
CA ALA A 102 9.65 12.41 7.21
C ALA A 102 8.57 11.49 6.60
N VAL A 103 7.66 11.04 7.44
CA VAL A 103 6.57 10.13 7.10
C VAL A 103 5.25 10.65 7.65
N ILE A 104 4.15 10.22 7.07
CA ILE A 104 2.79 10.45 7.55
C ILE A 104 2.20 9.08 7.87
N PHE A 105 1.73 8.88 9.10
CA PHE A 105 0.96 7.70 9.48
C PHE A 105 -0.52 8.01 9.46
N ASP A 106 -1.31 7.13 8.90
CA ASP A 106 -2.76 7.25 8.81
C ASP A 106 -3.42 5.87 8.93
N GLY A 107 -4.70 5.86 9.33
CA GLY A 107 -5.51 4.67 9.44
C GLY A 107 -6.87 4.82 8.77
N ARG A 108 -7.27 3.81 7.99
CA ARG A 108 -8.58 3.80 7.34
C ARG A 108 -9.33 2.53 7.63
N THR A 109 -10.57 2.67 8.15
CA THR A 109 -11.49 1.55 8.28
C THR A 109 -12.23 1.28 6.97
N VAL A 110 -12.04 0.08 6.44
CA VAL A 110 -12.75 -0.44 5.26
C VAL A 110 -13.87 -1.35 5.75
N GLN A 111 -15.09 -0.99 5.37
CA GLN A 111 -16.27 -1.79 5.75
C GLN A 111 -16.24 -3.14 5.02
N SER A 112 -16.46 -4.20 5.78
CA SER A 112 -16.56 -5.54 5.24
C SER A 112 -18.01 -5.91 4.97
N THR A 113 -18.21 -6.91 4.13
CA THR A 113 -19.51 -7.56 3.96
C THR A 113 -19.89 -8.34 5.22
N PRO A 114 -21.17 -8.68 5.45
CA PRO A 114 -21.59 -9.50 6.58
C PRO A 114 -20.87 -10.86 6.67
N GLU A 115 -20.45 -11.40 5.53
CA GLU A 115 -19.81 -12.72 5.40
C GLU A 115 -18.30 -12.72 5.68
N SER A 116 -17.70 -11.60 6.01
CA SER A 116 -16.23 -11.45 6.14
C SER A 116 -15.60 -12.17 7.35
N GLY A 117 -16.38 -12.90 8.15
CA GLY A 117 -15.90 -13.82 9.17
C GLY A 117 -15.19 -13.17 10.36
N GLU A 118 -14.33 -13.95 11.02
CA GLU A 118 -13.67 -13.58 12.29
C GLU A 118 -12.57 -12.51 12.16
N ARG A 119 -12.08 -12.27 10.95
CA ARG A 119 -11.03 -11.26 10.71
C ARG A 119 -11.54 -9.82 10.72
N ALA A 120 -12.85 -9.63 10.73
CA ALA A 120 -13.47 -8.32 10.76
C ALA A 120 -13.82 -7.91 12.20
N GLY A 121 -13.28 -6.80 12.67
CA GLY A 121 -13.60 -6.17 13.94
C GLY A 121 -14.66 -5.08 13.81
N TYR A 122 -15.19 -4.59 14.93
CA TYR A 122 -16.13 -3.46 14.95
C TYR A 122 -15.43 -2.18 15.42
N ASP A 123 -15.35 -1.19 14.54
CA ASP A 123 -14.89 0.15 14.86
C ASP A 123 -16.03 0.94 15.51
N GLY A 124 -15.97 1.08 16.85
CA GLY A 124 -17.01 1.76 17.62
C GLY A 124 -17.11 3.27 17.32
N TYR A 125 -16.03 3.92 16.92
CA TYR A 125 -16.01 5.33 16.57
C TYR A 125 -16.65 5.59 15.19
N LYS A 126 -16.24 4.82 14.18
CA LYS A 126 -16.78 4.94 12.82
C LYS A 126 -18.07 4.14 12.62
N ARG A 127 -18.51 3.38 13.65
CA ARG A 127 -19.71 2.51 13.65
C ARG A 127 -19.76 1.56 12.44
N LYS A 128 -18.62 0.92 12.14
CA LYS A 128 -18.47 0.01 10.99
C LYS A 128 -17.80 -1.28 11.43
N LYS A 129 -18.32 -2.40 10.91
CA LYS A 129 -17.62 -3.68 10.98
C LYS A 129 -16.71 -3.81 9.78
N GLY A 130 -15.45 -4.19 9.98
CA GLY A 130 -14.51 -4.32 8.88
C GLY A 130 -13.07 -4.54 9.31
N SER A 131 -12.18 -4.20 8.42
CA SER A 131 -10.74 -4.20 8.64
C SER A 131 -10.21 -2.78 8.65
N LYS A 132 -9.18 -2.51 9.42
CA LYS A 132 -8.47 -1.24 9.44
C LYS A 132 -7.15 -1.41 8.70
N ILE A 133 -6.92 -0.52 7.74
CA ILE A 133 -5.66 -0.43 7.01
C ILE A 133 -4.84 0.66 7.67
N HIS A 134 -3.65 0.32 8.13
CA HIS A 134 -2.65 1.24 8.64
C HIS A 134 -1.63 1.47 7.54
N ILE A 135 -1.34 2.73 7.24
CA ILE A 135 -0.43 3.11 6.17
C ILE A 135 0.62 4.11 6.67
N ALA A 136 1.79 4.00 6.08
CA ALA A 136 2.86 4.97 6.19
C ALA A 136 3.21 5.45 4.78
N VAL A 137 3.15 6.75 4.55
CA VAL A 137 3.51 7.37 3.28
C VAL A 137 4.51 8.49 3.51
N ASP A 138 5.35 8.76 2.52
CA ASP A 138 6.23 9.91 2.57
C ASP A 138 5.51 11.25 2.27
N THR A 139 6.23 12.35 2.29
CA THR A 139 5.68 13.69 2.02
C THR A 139 5.23 13.91 0.57
N LEU A 140 5.51 12.96 -0.33
CA LEU A 140 4.99 12.93 -1.71
C LEU A 140 3.76 12.03 -1.83
N GLY A 141 3.34 11.37 -0.75
CA GLY A 141 2.25 10.40 -0.74
C GLY A 141 2.66 9.00 -1.24
N LEU A 142 3.96 8.72 -1.33
CA LEU A 142 4.47 7.43 -1.78
C LEU A 142 4.49 6.43 -0.61
N LEU A 143 3.99 5.22 -0.87
CA LEU A 143 3.85 4.16 0.15
C LEU A 143 5.21 3.69 0.67
N LEU A 144 5.33 3.60 1.99
CA LEU A 144 6.47 3.05 2.73
C LEU A 144 6.11 1.70 3.37
N ALA A 145 5.02 1.68 4.12
CA ALA A 145 4.53 0.49 4.79
C ALA A 145 3.00 0.48 4.81
N ALA A 146 2.42 -0.71 4.79
CA ALA A 146 0.99 -0.93 4.99
C ALA A 146 0.73 -2.29 5.61
N TYR A 147 -0.20 -2.36 6.55
CA TYR A 147 -0.73 -3.62 7.06
C TYR A 147 -2.19 -3.50 7.50
N VAL A 148 -2.82 -4.63 7.73
CA VAL A 148 -4.25 -4.72 7.98
C VAL A 148 -4.51 -5.39 9.30
N THR A 149 -5.35 -4.76 10.14
CA THR A 149 -5.85 -5.32 11.39
C THR A 149 -7.38 -5.43 11.38
N PRO A 150 -7.99 -6.19 12.30
CA PRO A 150 -9.41 -6.05 12.59
C PRO A 150 -9.74 -4.61 12.99
N ALA A 151 -10.92 -4.09 12.59
CA ALA A 151 -11.25 -2.67 12.78
C ALA A 151 -11.44 -2.23 14.25
N ASN A 152 -11.53 -3.17 15.21
CA ASN A 152 -11.53 -2.88 16.64
C ASN A 152 -10.16 -2.51 17.20
N GLU A 153 -9.07 -2.78 16.47
CA GLU A 153 -7.73 -2.35 16.85
C GLU A 153 -7.61 -0.83 16.80
N GLN A 154 -6.94 -0.26 17.81
CA GLN A 154 -6.74 1.18 17.88
C GLN A 154 -5.55 1.60 17.00
N GLU A 155 -5.69 2.70 16.26
CA GLU A 155 -4.63 3.23 15.39
C GLU A 155 -3.35 3.55 16.18
N ARG A 156 -3.49 4.16 17.35
CA ARG A 156 -2.34 4.50 18.22
C ARG A 156 -1.55 3.29 18.72
N ALA A 157 -2.19 2.12 18.86
CA ALA A 157 -1.52 0.90 19.28
C ALA A 157 -0.66 0.27 18.17
N GLN A 158 -0.76 0.79 16.94
CA GLN A 158 -0.08 0.24 15.78
C GLN A 158 1.15 1.07 15.37
N ILE A 159 1.51 2.09 16.16
CA ILE A 159 2.64 2.99 15.86
C ILE A 159 3.96 2.24 15.89
N LYS A 160 4.14 1.32 16.81
CA LYS A 160 5.37 0.55 16.92
C LYS A 160 5.66 -0.21 15.63
N GLU A 161 4.70 -1.00 15.18
CA GLU A 161 4.81 -1.81 13.98
C GLU A 161 5.02 -0.95 12.72
N LEU A 162 4.30 0.18 12.60
CA LEU A 162 4.50 1.11 11.49
C LEU A 162 5.88 1.75 11.52
N ALA A 163 6.36 2.18 12.68
CA ALA A 163 7.64 2.83 12.84
C ALA A 163 8.80 1.87 12.51
N GLU A 164 8.73 0.64 13.03
CA GLU A 164 9.72 -0.40 12.76
C GLU A 164 9.77 -0.74 11.26
N ALA A 165 8.59 -0.99 10.63
CA ALA A 165 8.51 -1.28 9.20
C ALA A 165 9.02 -0.13 8.32
N VAL A 166 8.73 1.12 8.70
CA VAL A 166 9.24 2.30 7.98
C VAL A 166 10.75 2.41 8.09
N GLN A 167 11.33 2.19 9.26
CA GLN A 167 12.78 2.26 9.45
C GLN A 167 13.51 1.14 8.70
N GLU A 168 12.91 -0.05 8.64
CA GLU A 168 13.45 -1.15 7.85
C GLU A 168 13.54 -0.77 6.35
N VAL A 169 12.44 -0.31 5.74
CA VAL A 169 12.40 -0.01 4.30
C VAL A 169 13.10 1.30 3.91
N THR A 170 13.41 2.16 4.89
CA THR A 170 14.09 3.44 4.67
C THR A 170 15.51 3.49 5.21
N GLN A 171 16.05 2.35 5.66
CA GLN A 171 17.40 2.24 6.22
C GLN A 171 17.64 3.23 7.38
N ASN A 172 16.65 3.38 8.26
CA ASN A 172 16.65 4.27 9.41
C ASN A 172 16.80 5.77 9.06
N SER A 173 16.34 6.20 7.89
CA SER A 173 16.47 7.59 7.46
C SER A 173 15.34 8.49 7.96
N VAL A 174 14.23 7.95 8.45
CA VAL A 174 13.08 8.72 8.91
C VAL A 174 13.31 9.22 10.34
N GLU A 175 13.23 10.55 10.50
CA GLU A 175 13.45 11.25 11.76
C GLU A 175 12.11 11.71 12.39
N VAL A 176 11.09 11.97 11.54
CA VAL A 176 9.83 12.59 11.96
C VAL A 176 8.63 11.87 11.35
N ALA A 177 7.60 11.62 12.16
CA ALA A 177 6.30 11.14 11.72
C ALA A 177 5.18 12.12 12.07
N PHE A 178 4.38 12.49 11.07
CA PHE A 178 3.18 13.31 11.25
C PHE A 178 1.96 12.41 11.37
N VAL A 179 1.11 12.69 12.36
CA VAL A 179 -0.11 11.93 12.65
C VAL A 179 -1.28 12.87 12.97
N ASP A 180 -2.50 12.36 12.86
CA ASP A 180 -3.69 13.09 13.31
C ASP A 180 -3.90 13.01 14.84
N GLN A 181 -4.99 13.62 15.34
CA GLN A 181 -5.30 13.64 16.77
C GLN A 181 -5.66 12.26 17.36
N GLY A 182 -5.99 11.27 16.52
CA GLY A 182 -6.28 9.91 16.94
C GLY A 182 -5.09 9.19 17.57
N TYR A 183 -3.88 9.70 17.30
CA TYR A 183 -2.61 9.16 17.81
C TYR A 183 -2.08 9.90 19.05
N THR A 184 -2.91 10.69 19.71
CA THR A 184 -2.51 11.42 20.93
C THR A 184 -2.28 10.48 22.09
N GLY A 185 -1.20 10.69 22.86
CA GLY A 185 -0.84 9.93 24.07
C GLY A 185 0.68 9.79 24.21
N ASP A 186 1.10 9.31 25.38
CA ASP A 186 2.53 9.09 25.65
C ASP A 186 3.01 7.76 25.06
N ASP A 187 2.17 6.71 25.07
CA ASP A 187 2.54 5.40 24.51
C ASP A 187 2.91 5.48 23.03
N PRO A 188 2.09 6.06 22.11
CA PRO A 188 2.47 6.20 20.71
C PRO A 188 3.76 7.00 20.50
N LYS A 189 4.00 8.03 21.32
CA LYS A 189 5.24 8.81 21.25
C LYS A 189 6.45 8.00 21.67
N ASN A 190 6.31 7.21 22.75
CA ASN A 190 7.39 6.35 23.23
C ASN A 190 7.70 5.23 22.22
N ASP A 191 6.67 4.64 21.60
CA ASP A 191 6.81 3.62 20.57
C ASP A 191 7.55 4.15 19.35
N ALA A 192 7.15 5.32 18.82
CA ALA A 192 7.85 5.96 17.71
C ALA A 192 9.29 6.33 18.07
N LYS A 193 9.51 6.86 19.28
CA LYS A 193 10.84 7.23 19.77
C LYS A 193 11.76 6.02 19.92
N ALA A 194 11.23 4.87 20.31
CA ALA A 194 12.01 3.63 20.37
C ALA A 194 12.56 3.22 18.99
N ALA A 195 11.86 3.54 17.91
CA ALA A 195 12.32 3.38 16.53
C ALA A 195 13.14 4.59 16.01
N GLY A 196 13.47 5.57 16.85
CA GLY A 196 14.23 6.75 16.46
C GLY A 196 13.41 7.83 15.72
N ILE A 197 12.08 7.79 15.80
CA ILE A 197 11.17 8.69 15.11
C ILE A 197 10.50 9.65 16.10
N GLU A 198 10.55 10.95 15.84
CA GLU A 198 9.78 11.95 16.58
C GLU A 198 8.33 11.97 16.06
N LEU A 199 7.35 11.71 16.94
CA LEU A 199 5.93 11.72 16.60
C LEU A 199 5.33 13.12 16.80
N ILE A 200 4.89 13.76 15.71
CA ILE A 200 4.27 15.09 15.72
C ILE A 200 2.77 14.95 15.43
N VAL A 201 1.95 15.25 16.43
CA VAL A 201 0.50 15.29 16.27
C VAL A 201 0.09 16.60 15.63
N VAL A 202 -0.47 16.54 14.42
CA VAL A 202 -0.99 17.72 13.71
C VAL A 202 -2.37 18.06 14.29
N LYS A 203 -2.44 19.17 15.01
CA LYS A 203 -3.70 19.71 15.55
C LYS A 203 -4.25 20.75 14.58
N LEU A 204 -5.53 20.63 14.21
CA LEU A 204 -6.27 21.72 13.60
C LEU A 204 -6.47 22.80 14.66
N GLU A 205 -6.16 24.06 14.34
CA GLU A 205 -6.54 25.18 15.20
C GLU A 205 -8.05 25.16 15.46
N GLU A 206 -8.45 25.32 16.72
CA GLU A 206 -9.84 25.25 17.13
C GLU A 206 -10.69 26.27 16.36
N ALA A 207 -11.91 25.84 15.97
CA ALA A 207 -13.03 26.69 15.51
C ALA A 207 -12.98 27.23 14.07
N LYS A 208 -12.38 26.58 13.10
CA LYS A 208 -12.66 26.93 11.69
C LYS A 208 -13.76 26.01 11.13
N LYS A 209 -14.96 26.57 10.91
CA LYS A 209 -16.01 25.92 10.12
C LYS A 209 -15.57 25.95 8.65
N GLY A 210 -15.23 24.79 8.08
CA GLY A 210 -14.87 24.64 6.67
C GLY A 210 -13.52 23.95 6.46
N PHE A 211 -13.19 23.68 5.19
CA PHE A 211 -11.92 23.10 4.79
C PHE A 211 -10.81 24.16 4.86
N VAL A 212 -9.76 23.90 5.62
CA VAL A 212 -8.59 24.75 5.74
C VAL A 212 -7.37 23.98 5.25
N LEU A 213 -6.71 24.50 4.22
CA LEU A 213 -5.40 24.01 3.79
C LEU A 213 -4.36 24.30 4.87
N LEU A 214 -3.71 23.27 5.39
CA LEU A 214 -2.53 23.45 6.25
C LEU A 214 -1.37 23.97 5.40
N PRO A 215 -0.55 24.92 5.94
CA PRO A 215 0.61 25.40 5.22
C PRO A 215 1.57 24.24 4.96
N ARG A 216 2.00 24.09 3.71
CA ARG A 216 3.07 23.18 3.35
C ARG A 216 4.37 23.72 3.96
N ARG A 217 5.01 22.94 4.83
CA ARG A 217 6.37 23.20 5.31
C ARG A 217 7.40 22.67 4.33
#